data_68404560a9b7c3c99bef94a56102b401
#
_entry.id   68404560a9b7c3c99bef94a56102b401
#
_cell.length_a   1.000
_cell.length_b   1.000
_cell.length_c   1.000
_cell.angle_alpha   90.00
_cell.angle_beta   90.00
_cell.angle_gamma   90.00
#
_symmetry.space_group_name_H-M   'P 1'
#
loop_
_entity.id
_entity.type
_entity.pdbx_description
1 polymer ?
#
loop_
_entity_poly.entity_id
_entity_poly.type
_entity_poly.pdbx_seq_one_letter_code
_entity_poly.pdbx_strand_id
1 'polypeptide(L)'
;QTLSAFTNVAQQSGERVSAILSRFEINWGIDARQIDVGRQRLGADVVDAGTNALSYLQTVEASEPGSLFIGKSGKVTFKDRAVAPTSSVSILSDESSGISYQGMKVVYGSELLYNDINITTIITGNTSTAGDALSQGIYGNLTLSEGNLLMESDADALELAQWYSTLYGNPEFRFESVEVILNDLSTDAQTEILDLELGSVVKVIFTPGNP
;
A
#
# COMPACT_ATOMS: atom_id res chain seq x y z
N GLN A 1 -0.62 13.25 -18.64
CA GLN A 1 -1.58 14.36 -18.88
C GLN A 1 -1.46 15.40 -17.76
N THR A 2 -1.73 16.65 -18.11
CA THR A 2 -1.76 17.78 -17.16
C THR A 2 -3.19 18.19 -16.87
N LEU A 3 -3.43 18.63 -15.64
CA LEU A 3 -4.73 19.09 -15.15
C LEU A 3 -4.89 20.59 -15.37
N SER A 4 -6.10 21.05 -15.63
CA SER A 4 -6.46 22.46 -15.44
C SER A 4 -6.62 22.76 -13.95
N ALA A 5 -6.54 24.04 -13.56
CA ALA A 5 -6.72 24.43 -12.16
C ALA A 5 -8.12 24.06 -11.64
N PHE A 6 -8.19 23.55 -10.42
CA PHE A 6 -9.45 23.26 -9.72
C PHE A 6 -9.24 23.12 -8.21
N THR A 7 -10.36 23.13 -7.49
CA THR A 7 -10.37 22.91 -6.04
C THR A 7 -11.05 21.57 -5.74
N ASN A 8 -10.38 20.76 -4.91
CA ASN A 8 -10.99 19.58 -4.33
C ASN A 8 -11.69 19.91 -3.01
N VAL A 9 -12.77 19.20 -2.74
CA VAL A 9 -13.40 19.18 -1.41
C VAL A 9 -12.77 18.12 -0.53
N ALA A 10 -12.96 18.21 0.78
CA ALA A 10 -12.55 17.13 1.68
C ALA A 10 -13.36 15.85 1.40
N GLN A 11 -12.66 14.72 1.20
CA GLN A 11 -13.26 13.44 0.79
C GLN A 11 -12.32 12.28 1.06
N GLN A 12 -12.80 11.05 0.95
CA GLN A 12 -11.96 9.85 1.09
C GLN A 12 -10.95 9.74 -0.07
N SER A 13 -9.85 9.07 0.19
CA SER A 13 -8.74 8.92 -0.77
C SER A 13 -9.20 8.31 -2.10
N GLY A 14 -9.97 7.24 -2.08
CA GLY A 14 -10.49 6.61 -3.31
C GLY A 14 -11.52 7.48 -4.03
N GLU A 15 -12.33 8.26 -3.32
CA GLU A 15 -13.21 9.25 -3.93
C GLU A 15 -12.39 10.33 -4.67
N ARG A 16 -11.25 10.74 -4.06
CA ARG A 16 -10.31 11.66 -4.68
C ARG A 16 -9.71 11.08 -5.97
N VAL A 17 -9.26 9.83 -5.94
CA VAL A 17 -8.78 9.11 -7.13
C VAL A 17 -9.85 9.10 -8.21
N SER A 18 -11.08 8.72 -7.86
CA SER A 18 -12.21 8.69 -8.80
C SER A 18 -12.54 10.06 -9.38
N ALA A 19 -12.49 11.12 -8.58
CA ALA A 19 -12.73 12.48 -9.03
C ALA A 19 -11.67 12.93 -10.06
N ILE A 20 -10.38 12.64 -9.81
CA ILE A 20 -9.30 12.96 -10.75
C ILE A 20 -9.45 12.18 -12.06
N LEU A 21 -9.73 10.89 -11.99
CA LEU A 21 -9.91 10.05 -13.18
C LEU A 21 -11.15 10.45 -14.01
N SER A 22 -12.13 11.10 -13.39
CA SER A 22 -13.34 11.59 -14.06
C SER A 22 -13.18 12.96 -14.72
N ARG A 23 -12.06 13.64 -14.46
CA ARG A 23 -11.84 14.97 -15.05
C ARG A 23 -11.80 14.92 -16.56
N PHE A 24 -12.27 16.00 -17.18
CA PHE A 24 -12.34 16.13 -18.64
C PHE A 24 -11.02 15.85 -19.34
N GLU A 25 -9.91 16.28 -18.74
CA GLU A 25 -8.57 16.10 -19.30
C GLU A 25 -8.11 14.65 -19.33
N ILE A 26 -8.63 13.81 -18.42
CA ILE A 26 -8.27 12.39 -18.30
C ILE A 26 -9.37 11.51 -18.89
N ASN A 27 -10.60 11.79 -18.51
CA ASN A 27 -11.82 11.11 -18.97
C ASN A 27 -11.71 9.56 -18.95
N TRP A 28 -11.19 9.01 -17.86
CA TRP A 28 -11.11 7.57 -17.70
C TRP A 28 -12.46 7.02 -17.23
N GLY A 29 -13.11 6.23 -18.05
CA GLY A 29 -14.47 5.74 -17.81
C GLY A 29 -14.63 4.96 -16.50
N ILE A 30 -15.81 5.01 -15.89
CA ILE A 30 -16.07 4.35 -14.61
C ILE A 30 -15.94 2.82 -14.70
N ASP A 31 -16.30 2.23 -15.83
CA ASP A 31 -16.19 0.79 -16.08
C ASP A 31 -14.74 0.30 -16.21
N ALA A 32 -13.81 1.23 -16.46
CA ALA A 32 -12.39 0.98 -16.56
C ALA A 32 -11.64 1.21 -15.23
N ARG A 33 -12.33 1.17 -14.10
CA ARG A 33 -11.77 1.41 -12.75
C ARG A 33 -12.22 0.34 -11.77
N GLN A 34 -11.36 0.14 -10.77
CA GLN A 34 -11.67 -0.62 -9.56
C GLN A 34 -11.04 0.14 -8.39
N ILE A 35 -11.85 0.95 -7.71
CA ILE A 35 -11.36 1.91 -6.72
C ILE A 35 -12.03 1.62 -5.38
N ASP A 36 -11.22 1.26 -4.37
CA ASP A 36 -11.67 1.18 -2.99
C ASP A 36 -12.00 2.59 -2.49
N VAL A 37 -12.92 2.71 -1.55
CA VAL A 37 -13.33 4.04 -1.01
C VAL A 37 -12.15 4.73 -0.34
N GLY A 38 -11.26 3.95 0.25
CA GLY A 38 -10.16 4.45 1.06
C GLY A 38 -10.57 4.68 2.51
N ARG A 39 -9.60 4.70 3.40
CA ARG A 39 -9.78 4.96 4.84
C ARG A 39 -9.38 6.37 5.21
N GLN A 40 -8.38 6.90 4.50
CA GLN A 40 -7.86 8.22 4.80
C GLN A 40 -8.78 9.30 4.25
N ARG A 41 -9.20 10.21 5.12
CA ARG A 41 -9.86 11.42 4.70
C ARG A 41 -8.83 12.48 4.32
N LEU A 42 -8.95 12.97 3.09
CA LEU A 42 -8.09 14.00 2.52
C LEU A 42 -8.77 15.35 2.65
N GLY A 43 -8.01 16.36 3.00
CA GLY A 43 -8.50 17.74 3.13
C GLY A 43 -8.83 18.38 1.78
N ALA A 44 -9.49 19.52 1.84
CA ALA A 44 -9.68 20.36 0.67
C ALA A 44 -8.34 20.97 0.23
N ASP A 45 -8.07 20.94 -1.07
CA ASP A 45 -6.84 21.49 -1.64
C ASP A 45 -7.08 22.14 -2.99
N VAL A 46 -6.13 22.94 -3.44
CA VAL A 46 -6.14 23.57 -4.76
C VAL A 46 -5.06 22.94 -5.62
N VAL A 47 -5.48 22.43 -6.76
CA VAL A 47 -4.57 21.89 -7.77
C VAL A 47 -4.33 22.94 -8.84
N ASP A 48 -3.08 23.32 -9.04
CA ASP A 48 -2.69 24.32 -10.02
C ASP A 48 -2.76 23.79 -11.45
N ALA A 49 -3.01 24.71 -12.39
CA ALA A 49 -2.95 24.39 -13.81
C ALA A 49 -1.54 23.89 -14.20
N GLY A 50 -1.50 22.81 -15.00
CA GLY A 50 -0.26 22.20 -15.42
C GLY A 50 0.22 21.08 -14.49
N THR A 51 -0.43 20.82 -13.36
CA THR A 51 -0.12 19.70 -12.46
C THR A 51 -0.22 18.38 -13.22
N ASN A 52 0.80 17.52 -13.08
CA ASN A 52 0.75 16.18 -13.66
C ASN A 52 -0.24 15.31 -12.89
N ALA A 53 -1.21 14.74 -13.60
CA ALA A 53 -2.27 13.93 -13.00
C ALA A 53 -1.73 12.70 -12.25
N LEU A 54 -0.75 12.01 -12.84
CA LEU A 54 -0.16 10.83 -12.20
C LEU A 54 0.59 11.22 -10.93
N SER A 55 1.38 12.30 -10.94
CA SER A 55 2.08 12.77 -9.74
C SER A 55 1.11 13.16 -8.62
N TYR A 56 -0.02 13.79 -8.98
CA TYR A 56 -1.04 14.10 -7.98
C TYR A 56 -1.69 12.82 -7.42
N LEU A 57 -2.00 11.84 -8.27
CA LEU A 57 -2.53 10.55 -7.83
C LEU A 57 -1.55 9.78 -6.94
N GLN A 58 -0.24 9.88 -7.21
CA GLN A 58 0.80 9.32 -6.33
C GLN A 58 0.86 10.02 -4.97
N THR A 59 0.58 11.33 -4.91
CA THR A 59 0.44 12.03 -3.62
C THR A 59 -0.78 11.53 -2.84
N VAL A 60 -1.90 11.27 -3.53
CA VAL A 60 -3.09 10.64 -2.91
C VAL A 60 -2.76 9.24 -2.40
N GLU A 61 -2.06 8.42 -3.20
CA GLU A 61 -1.59 7.08 -2.82
C GLU A 61 -0.70 7.11 -1.58
N ALA A 62 0.29 8.01 -1.54
CA ALA A 62 1.17 8.19 -0.39
C ALA A 62 0.41 8.64 0.88
N SER A 63 -0.66 9.45 0.69
CA SER A 63 -1.50 9.91 1.80
C SER A 63 -2.38 8.81 2.41
N GLU A 64 -2.64 7.73 1.67
CA GLU A 64 -3.43 6.57 2.11
C GLU A 64 -2.57 5.38 2.53
N PRO A 65 -1.28 5.28 2.29
CA PRO A 65 -0.41 4.13 2.01
C PRO A 65 -1.13 2.95 1.33
N GLY A 66 -1.82 3.30 0.24
CA GLY A 66 -2.51 2.35 -0.62
C GLY A 66 -1.64 1.87 -1.77
N SER A 67 -2.28 1.38 -2.81
CA SER A 67 -1.61 0.98 -4.05
C SER A 67 -2.43 1.40 -5.27
N LEU A 68 -1.81 2.15 -6.17
CA LEU A 68 -2.40 2.59 -7.43
C LEU A 68 -1.69 1.93 -8.60
N PHE A 69 -2.39 1.10 -9.36
CA PHE A 69 -1.80 0.35 -10.48
C PHE A 69 -2.82 0.07 -11.59
N ILE A 70 -2.34 -0.45 -12.70
CA ILE A 70 -3.22 -1.03 -13.73
C ILE A 70 -3.32 -2.52 -13.46
N GLY A 71 -4.52 -2.97 -13.11
CA GLY A 71 -4.79 -4.37 -12.87
C GLY A 71 -4.70 -5.22 -14.15
N LYS A 72 -4.59 -6.55 -14.01
CA LYS A 72 -4.53 -7.50 -15.13
C LYS A 72 -5.75 -7.44 -16.06
N SER A 73 -6.87 -6.95 -15.57
CA SER A 73 -8.07 -6.67 -16.36
C SER A 73 -7.97 -5.39 -17.21
N GLY A 74 -6.85 -4.65 -17.16
CA GLY A 74 -6.67 -3.36 -17.80
C GLY A 74 -7.35 -2.19 -17.09
N LYS A 75 -7.91 -2.41 -15.88
CA LYS A 75 -8.55 -1.36 -15.10
C LYS A 75 -7.54 -0.59 -14.25
N VAL A 76 -7.76 0.71 -14.09
CA VAL A 76 -7.09 1.48 -13.03
C VAL A 76 -7.62 0.98 -11.68
N THR A 77 -6.74 0.45 -10.87
CA THR A 77 -7.07 -0.12 -9.57
C THR A 77 -6.44 0.73 -8.47
N PHE A 78 -7.23 1.11 -7.49
CA PHE A 78 -6.75 1.70 -6.25
C PHE A 78 -7.21 0.82 -5.09
N LYS A 79 -6.24 0.34 -4.31
CA LYS A 79 -6.46 -0.43 -3.09
C LYS A 79 -6.09 0.42 -1.89
N ASP A 80 -6.94 0.44 -0.89
CA ASP A 80 -6.61 1.10 0.38
C ASP A 80 -5.61 0.28 1.22
N ARG A 81 -5.07 0.87 2.30
CA ARG A 81 -4.09 0.23 3.19
C ARG A 81 -4.66 -0.94 4.01
N ALA A 82 -5.94 -1.11 4.02
CA ALA A 82 -6.61 -2.06 4.87
C ALA A 82 -7.11 -3.28 4.13
N VAL A 83 -6.23 -3.97 3.49
CA VAL A 83 -6.56 -5.29 2.95
C VAL A 83 -6.66 -6.29 4.10
N ALA A 84 -7.82 -6.32 4.77
CA ALA A 84 -8.22 -7.53 5.45
C ALA A 84 -8.57 -8.54 4.34
N PRO A 85 -7.92 -9.70 4.26
CA PRO A 85 -8.27 -10.70 3.27
C PRO A 85 -9.70 -11.18 3.55
N THR A 86 -10.64 -10.72 2.74
CA THR A 86 -12.04 -11.18 2.78
C THR A 86 -12.26 -12.41 1.90
N SER A 87 -11.24 -12.84 1.17
CA SER A 87 -11.26 -13.96 0.24
C SER A 87 -10.23 -15.03 0.62
N SER A 88 -10.40 -16.22 0.05
CA SER A 88 -9.49 -17.34 0.19
C SER A 88 -8.05 -16.91 -0.12
N VAL A 89 -7.18 -17.07 0.87
CA VAL A 89 -5.76 -16.80 0.74
C VAL A 89 -5.13 -17.98 0.03
N SER A 90 -4.42 -17.74 -1.07
CA SER A 90 -3.61 -18.79 -1.72
C SER A 90 -2.56 -19.30 -0.76
N ILE A 91 -2.45 -20.62 -0.63
CA ILE A 91 -1.52 -21.25 0.31
C ILE A 91 -0.36 -21.84 -0.49
N LEU A 92 0.83 -21.27 -0.32
CA LEU A 92 2.08 -21.84 -0.79
C LEU A 92 2.71 -22.66 0.33
N SER A 93 3.10 -23.92 0.06
CA SER A 93 3.57 -24.83 1.10
C SER A 93 4.71 -25.73 0.59
N ASP A 94 5.69 -25.99 1.45
CA ASP A 94 6.68 -27.05 1.29
C ASP A 94 6.15 -28.44 1.71
N GLU A 95 4.90 -28.48 2.21
CA GLU A 95 4.19 -29.71 2.57
C GLU A 95 3.15 -30.05 1.51
N SER A 96 2.50 -31.22 1.67
CA SER A 96 1.47 -31.71 0.74
C SER A 96 0.16 -30.90 0.73
N SER A 97 0.00 -29.93 1.61
CA SER A 97 -1.21 -29.15 1.81
C SER A 97 -1.08 -27.74 1.24
N GLY A 98 -1.13 -27.56 -0.07
CA GLY A 98 -1.03 -26.26 -0.71
C GLY A 98 -0.32 -26.34 -2.06
N ILE A 99 -0.07 -25.19 -2.65
CA ILE A 99 0.67 -25.08 -3.90
C ILE A 99 2.16 -25.19 -3.58
N SER A 100 2.84 -26.15 -4.19
CA SER A 100 4.27 -26.35 -3.97
C SER A 100 5.09 -25.21 -4.55
N TYR A 101 6.13 -24.78 -3.84
CA TYR A 101 7.11 -23.81 -4.30
C TYR A 101 8.51 -24.43 -4.30
N GLN A 102 9.42 -23.90 -5.12
CA GLN A 102 10.77 -24.45 -5.26
C GLN A 102 11.81 -23.66 -4.44
N GLY A 103 11.64 -22.37 -4.32
CA GLY A 103 12.55 -21.47 -3.63
C GLY A 103 11.81 -20.39 -2.86
N MET A 104 12.43 -19.97 -1.76
CA MET A 104 11.92 -18.90 -0.92
C MET A 104 13.08 -18.06 -0.44
N LYS A 105 12.96 -16.74 -0.56
CA LYS A 105 13.90 -15.81 0.03
C LYS A 105 13.25 -15.08 1.18
N VAL A 106 13.77 -15.30 2.37
CA VAL A 106 13.35 -14.61 3.59
C VAL A 106 14.45 -13.66 3.99
N VAL A 107 14.09 -12.43 4.27
CA VAL A 107 14.99 -11.42 4.81
C VAL A 107 14.58 -11.12 6.23
N TYR A 108 15.53 -11.15 7.13
CA TYR A 108 15.41 -10.65 8.49
C TYR A 108 16.42 -9.53 8.65
N GLY A 109 15.92 -8.32 8.87
CA GLY A 109 16.83 -7.19 8.95
C GLY A 109 16.18 -5.92 9.48
N SER A 110 17.05 -4.95 9.71
CA SER A 110 16.70 -3.60 10.14
C SER A 110 16.50 -2.63 8.98
N GLU A 111 16.52 -3.10 7.74
CA GLU A 111 16.45 -2.25 6.54
C GLU A 111 15.14 -1.47 6.41
N LEU A 112 14.06 -2.02 6.97
CA LEU A 112 12.76 -1.36 7.08
C LEU A 112 12.35 -1.17 8.54
N LEU A 113 13.31 -1.04 9.44
CA LEU A 113 13.06 -0.69 10.82
C LEU A 113 12.97 0.82 10.96
N TYR A 114 11.79 1.32 11.30
CA TYR A 114 11.54 2.71 11.60
C TYR A 114 10.77 2.81 12.91
N ASN A 115 11.38 3.40 13.91
CA ASN A 115 10.83 3.51 15.27
C ASN A 115 10.61 4.95 15.72
N ASP A 116 10.79 5.90 14.79
CA ASP A 116 10.51 7.34 14.96
C ASP A 116 9.87 7.82 13.65
N ILE A 117 8.58 8.07 13.66
CA ILE A 117 7.78 8.37 12.48
C ILE A 117 7.29 9.80 12.53
N ASN A 118 7.58 10.56 11.48
CA ASN A 118 7.18 11.96 11.33
C ASN A 118 6.32 12.11 10.07
N ILE A 119 5.06 12.49 10.25
CA ILE A 119 4.10 12.69 9.15
C ILE A 119 3.71 14.15 9.09
N THR A 120 3.96 14.79 7.94
CA THR A 120 3.63 16.20 7.70
C THR A 120 2.53 16.31 6.65
N THR A 121 1.41 16.94 7.00
CA THR A 121 0.34 17.24 6.06
C THR A 121 0.44 18.68 5.55
N ILE A 122 0.25 18.89 4.25
CA ILE A 122 0.23 20.22 3.64
C ILE A 122 -1.05 20.99 3.98
N ILE A 123 -2.11 20.30 4.40
CA ILE A 123 -3.41 20.92 4.70
C ILE A 123 -3.33 21.78 5.97
N THR A 124 -2.69 21.27 7.02
CA THR A 124 -2.52 22.02 8.28
C THR A 124 -1.13 22.64 8.40
N GLY A 125 -0.13 22.14 7.66
CA GLY A 125 1.26 22.53 7.74
C GLY A 125 2.00 21.97 8.96
N ASN A 126 1.36 21.09 9.74
CA ASN A 126 1.90 20.52 10.96
C ASN A 126 2.52 19.14 10.72
N THR A 127 3.42 18.75 11.62
CA THR A 127 4.01 17.42 11.69
C THR A 127 3.49 16.69 12.92
N SER A 128 2.93 15.50 12.70
CA SER A 128 2.54 14.57 13.75
C SER A 128 3.58 13.48 13.88
N THR A 129 3.94 13.13 15.13
CA THR A 129 5.02 12.17 15.42
C THR A 129 4.51 11.02 16.25
N ALA A 130 4.93 9.80 15.91
CA ALA A 130 4.76 8.61 16.73
C ALA A 130 6.05 7.80 16.77
N GLY A 131 6.31 7.09 17.87
CA GLY A 131 7.51 6.28 18.01
C GLY A 131 7.36 5.14 19.00
N ASP A 132 8.26 4.15 18.88
CA ASP A 132 8.38 3.02 19.81
C ASP A 132 9.62 3.20 20.67
N ALA A 133 9.42 3.67 21.91
CA ALA A 133 10.50 3.94 22.86
C ALA A 133 11.30 2.67 23.25
N LEU A 134 10.68 1.49 23.24
CA LEU A 134 11.39 0.23 23.52
C LEU A 134 12.32 -0.12 22.38
N SER A 135 11.83 -0.05 21.16
CA SER A 135 12.63 -0.24 19.96
C SER A 135 13.78 0.77 19.86
N GLN A 136 13.51 2.06 20.14
CA GLN A 136 14.53 3.11 20.17
C GLN A 136 15.63 2.82 21.20
N GLY A 137 15.25 2.27 22.36
CA GLY A 137 16.21 1.89 23.40
C GLY A 137 17.14 0.73 22.98
N ILE A 138 16.71 -0.13 22.06
CA ILE A 138 17.47 -1.30 21.60
C ILE A 138 18.28 -0.99 20.33
N TYR A 139 17.65 -0.30 19.37
CA TYR A 139 18.18 -0.11 18.00
C TYR A 139 18.65 1.31 17.70
N GLY A 140 18.44 2.25 18.63
CA GLY A 140 18.61 3.69 18.39
C GLY A 140 17.43 4.28 17.60
N ASN A 141 17.45 5.59 17.38
CA ASN A 141 16.41 6.26 16.62
C ASN A 141 16.62 6.06 15.11
N LEU A 142 15.65 5.40 14.49
CA LEU A 142 15.58 5.17 13.07
C LEU A 142 14.32 5.86 12.53
N THR A 143 14.53 7.01 11.90
CA THR A 143 13.44 7.94 11.55
C THR A 143 12.93 7.70 10.14
N LEU A 144 11.59 7.58 9.98
CA LEU A 144 10.88 7.72 8.73
C LEU A 144 10.17 9.08 8.73
N SER A 145 10.41 9.88 7.70
CA SER A 145 9.74 11.18 7.54
C SER A 145 9.03 11.23 6.21
N GLU A 146 7.70 11.37 6.26
CA GLU A 146 6.86 11.55 5.09
C GLU A 146 6.21 12.94 5.12
N GLY A 147 6.23 13.63 3.99
CA GLY A 147 5.73 15.00 3.89
C GLY A 147 4.87 15.22 2.66
N ASN A 148 4.30 16.42 2.58
CA ASN A 148 3.41 16.82 1.49
C ASN A 148 2.16 15.95 1.34
N LEU A 149 1.72 15.35 2.45
CA LEU A 149 0.54 14.50 2.46
C LEU A 149 -0.75 15.33 2.57
N LEU A 150 -1.86 14.77 2.11
CA LEU A 150 -3.14 15.47 1.95
C LEU A 150 -4.13 15.21 3.08
N MET A 151 -3.73 14.63 4.21
CA MET A 151 -4.64 14.34 5.31
C MET A 151 -5.38 15.61 5.76
N GLU A 152 -6.66 15.46 6.08
CA GLU A 152 -7.53 16.58 6.48
C GLU A 152 -7.12 17.19 7.82
N SER A 153 -6.59 16.39 8.74
CA SER A 153 -6.26 16.81 10.11
C SER A 153 -4.94 16.23 10.63
N ASP A 154 -4.41 16.87 11.69
CA ASP A 154 -3.25 16.36 12.43
C ASP A 154 -3.56 15.03 13.14
N ALA A 155 -4.83 14.79 13.49
CA ALA A 155 -5.25 13.52 14.08
C ALA A 155 -5.13 12.37 13.08
N ASP A 156 -5.50 12.60 11.82
CA ASP A 156 -5.32 11.63 10.73
C ASP A 156 -3.83 11.36 10.46
N ALA A 157 -3.00 12.41 10.48
CA ALA A 157 -1.56 12.28 10.33
C ALA A 157 -0.93 11.49 11.49
N LEU A 158 -1.42 11.70 12.74
CA LEU A 158 -0.98 10.95 13.91
C LEU A 158 -1.40 9.47 13.81
N GLU A 159 -2.61 9.18 13.37
CA GLU A 159 -3.07 7.80 13.16
C GLU A 159 -2.17 7.07 12.16
N LEU A 160 -1.80 7.73 11.06
CA LEU A 160 -0.87 7.17 10.09
C LEU A 160 0.51 6.94 10.68
N ALA A 161 1.04 7.89 11.45
CA ALA A 161 2.33 7.75 12.11
C ALA A 161 2.33 6.56 13.10
N GLN A 162 1.25 6.37 13.87
CA GLN A 162 1.08 5.24 14.79
C GLN A 162 0.98 3.91 14.03
N TRP A 163 0.29 3.89 12.90
CA TRP A 163 0.19 2.71 12.04
C TRP A 163 1.57 2.30 11.50
N TYR A 164 2.36 3.24 11.00
CA TYR A 164 3.74 2.97 10.56
C TYR A 164 4.62 2.50 11.72
N SER A 165 4.53 3.13 12.90
CA SER A 165 5.28 2.72 14.09
C SER A 165 4.96 1.27 14.50
N THR A 166 3.69 0.87 14.39
CA THR A 166 3.27 -0.51 14.67
C THR A 166 3.81 -1.49 13.63
N LEU A 167 3.82 -1.09 12.35
CA LEU A 167 4.23 -1.96 11.24
C LEU A 167 5.74 -2.12 11.12
N TYR A 168 6.49 -1.04 11.40
CA TYR A 168 7.94 -0.97 11.14
C TYR A 168 8.78 -0.80 12.40
N GLY A 169 8.16 -0.70 13.58
CA GLY A 169 8.86 -0.40 14.83
C GLY A 169 9.80 -1.51 15.31
N ASN A 170 9.66 -2.73 14.81
CA ASN A 170 10.49 -3.87 15.19
C ASN A 170 11.00 -4.64 13.97
N PRO A 171 12.19 -5.27 14.07
CA PRO A 171 12.67 -6.15 13.01
C PRO A 171 11.74 -7.35 12.85
N GLU A 172 11.37 -7.65 11.61
CA GLU A 172 10.52 -8.78 11.28
C GLU A 172 11.13 -9.64 10.17
N PHE A 173 10.72 -10.91 10.15
CA PHE A 173 10.95 -11.75 8.98
C PHE A 173 10.02 -11.34 7.85
N ARG A 174 10.60 -11.09 6.67
CA ARG A 174 9.85 -10.73 5.48
C ARG A 174 10.16 -11.68 4.36
N PHE A 175 9.12 -12.10 3.65
CA PHE A 175 9.29 -12.83 2.41
C PHE A 175 9.59 -11.82 1.30
N GLU A 176 10.78 -11.94 0.71
CA GLU A 176 11.16 -11.12 -0.44
C GLU A 176 10.62 -11.72 -1.73
N SER A 177 10.73 -13.05 -1.85
CA SER A 177 10.23 -13.77 -3.01
C SER A 177 9.93 -15.22 -2.66
N VAL A 178 8.96 -15.77 -3.41
CA VAL A 178 8.69 -17.22 -3.46
C VAL A 178 8.69 -17.62 -4.92
N GLU A 179 9.45 -18.67 -5.27
CA GLU A 179 9.60 -19.15 -6.63
C GLU A 179 8.72 -20.40 -6.84
N VAL A 180 7.87 -20.34 -7.87
CA VAL A 180 6.94 -21.43 -8.21
C VAL A 180 7.18 -21.86 -9.65
N ILE A 181 7.34 -23.16 -9.88
CA ILE A 181 7.44 -23.72 -11.24
C ILE A 181 6.06 -24.13 -11.71
N LEU A 182 5.48 -23.33 -12.61
CA LEU A 182 4.11 -23.53 -13.08
C LEU A 182 3.91 -24.91 -13.74
N ASN A 183 4.90 -25.39 -14.51
CA ASN A 183 4.78 -26.67 -15.23
C ASN A 183 4.64 -27.90 -14.33
N ASP A 184 5.05 -27.78 -13.07
CA ASP A 184 4.99 -28.87 -12.09
C ASP A 184 3.66 -28.87 -11.32
N LEU A 185 2.80 -27.88 -11.56
CA LEU A 185 1.53 -27.71 -10.87
C LEU A 185 0.36 -28.28 -11.67
N SER A 186 -0.71 -28.63 -10.94
CA SER A 186 -2.02 -28.90 -11.57
C SER A 186 -2.57 -27.63 -12.26
N THR A 187 -3.45 -27.83 -13.22
CA THR A 187 -4.09 -26.71 -13.95
C THR A 187 -4.80 -25.72 -13.02
N ASP A 188 -5.44 -26.20 -11.96
CA ASP A 188 -6.13 -25.35 -10.99
C ASP A 188 -5.14 -24.51 -10.20
N ALA A 189 -4.04 -25.10 -9.73
CA ALA A 189 -2.97 -24.38 -9.02
C ALA A 189 -2.25 -23.38 -9.93
N GLN A 190 -2.03 -23.73 -11.22
CA GLN A 190 -1.50 -22.76 -12.20
C GLN A 190 -2.43 -21.57 -12.35
N THR A 191 -3.73 -21.80 -12.47
CA THR A 191 -4.73 -20.74 -12.59
C THR A 191 -4.72 -19.85 -11.34
N GLU A 192 -4.67 -20.47 -10.15
CA GLU A 192 -4.62 -19.74 -8.88
C GLU A 192 -3.39 -18.82 -8.78
N ILE A 193 -2.20 -19.32 -9.13
CA ILE A 193 -0.98 -18.52 -9.14
C ILE A 193 -1.04 -17.38 -10.17
N LEU A 194 -1.52 -17.69 -11.39
CA LEU A 194 -1.65 -16.67 -12.44
C LEU A 194 -2.74 -15.63 -12.12
N ASP A 195 -3.65 -15.97 -11.22
CA ASP A 195 -4.69 -15.05 -10.74
C ASP A 195 -4.23 -14.12 -9.63
N LEU A 196 -3.06 -14.33 -9.04
CA LEU A 196 -2.48 -13.38 -8.09
C LEU A 196 -2.20 -12.03 -8.75
N GLU A 197 -2.42 -10.98 -8.00
CA GLU A 197 -2.23 -9.59 -8.42
C GLU A 197 -1.66 -8.76 -7.26
N LEU A 198 -1.20 -7.55 -7.53
CA LEU A 198 -0.76 -6.62 -6.49
C LEU A 198 -1.86 -6.44 -5.43
N GLY A 199 -1.48 -6.56 -4.15
CA GLY A 199 -2.41 -6.55 -3.03
C GLY A 199 -3.11 -7.89 -2.76
N SER A 200 -2.81 -8.96 -3.51
CA SER A 200 -3.24 -10.32 -3.13
C SER A 200 -2.51 -10.78 -1.88
N VAL A 201 -3.25 -11.39 -0.95
CA VAL A 201 -2.67 -11.96 0.27
C VAL A 201 -2.39 -13.44 0.05
N VAL A 202 -1.15 -13.84 0.33
CA VAL A 202 -0.68 -15.21 0.19
C VAL A 202 -0.21 -15.71 1.55
N LYS A 203 -0.56 -16.94 1.91
CA LYS A 203 -0.02 -17.61 3.08
C LYS A 203 1.13 -18.51 2.64
N VAL A 204 2.31 -18.32 3.20
CA VAL A 204 3.46 -19.20 2.98
C VAL A 204 3.64 -20.10 4.20
N ILE A 205 3.69 -21.40 3.98
CA ILE A 205 3.99 -22.41 5.00
C ILE A 205 5.40 -22.92 4.71
N PHE A 206 6.27 -22.80 5.69
CA PHE A 206 7.63 -23.30 5.63
C PHE A 206 7.92 -24.15 6.85
N THR A 207 8.32 -25.40 6.62
CA THR A 207 8.70 -26.34 7.66
C THR A 207 10.24 -26.47 7.61
N PRO A 208 11.00 -25.91 8.59
CA PRO A 208 12.43 -26.09 8.62
C PRO A 208 12.76 -27.58 8.64
N GLY A 209 13.53 -28.05 7.67
CA GLY A 209 13.99 -29.43 7.64
C GLY A 209 14.71 -29.76 8.96
N ASN A 210 14.40 -30.90 9.56
CA ASN A 210 15.12 -31.39 10.70
C ASN A 210 16.58 -31.56 10.26
N PRO A 211 17.60 -31.01 11.01
CA PRO A 211 19.01 -31.13 10.67
C PRO A 211 19.51 -32.57 10.66
#